data_378c49d7776f199e542526b25912bbc9
#
_entry.id   378c49d7776f199e542526b25912bbc9
#
_cell.length_a   1.000
_cell.length_b   1.000
_cell.length_c   1.000
_cell.angle_alpha   90.00
_cell.angle_beta   90.00
_cell.angle_gamma   90.00
#
_symmetry.space_group_name_H-M   'P 1'
#
loop_
_entity.id
_entity.type
_entity.pdbx_description
1 polymer ?
#
loop_
_entity_poly.entity_id
_entity_poly.type
_entity_poly.pdbx_seq_one_letter_code
_entity_poly.pdbx_strand_id
1 'polypeptide(L)'
;MTPEFLIMPSSKRHMITAALPYANGPLHLGHLAGVYISADIYARFLRSNNEDVAFICGSDEHGAAITLRAKKEGKTPKEIVDVYHQSNKEVFKQLGVSFDYYDRTSAAHHHKTAQELFLELENKGAFIKKESEQYFDKAFNQFLADRYITGTCPKCGAEDAYGDQCEKCGSALSPTELINPVSTLSGKTPELKKTTHWYMPLDRHEKWLSEWMQKGYYKGEQVHHVKDWKNQVVGQCMSWINAGLQPRAITRDLDWGVE
;
A
#
# COMPACT_ATOMS: atom_id res chain seq x y z
N MET A 1 31.85 -25.71 44.42
CA MET A 1 31.47 -25.51 43.00
C MET A 1 30.29 -24.59 42.99
N THR A 2 30.53 -23.31 42.66
CA THR A 2 29.48 -22.33 42.43
C THR A 2 28.85 -22.64 41.08
N PRO A 3 27.52 -22.69 40.94
CA PRO A 3 26.91 -22.87 39.64
C PRO A 3 27.23 -21.66 38.78
N GLU A 4 27.95 -21.87 37.66
CA GLU A 4 28.01 -20.89 36.60
C GLU A 4 26.59 -20.69 36.07
N PHE A 5 26.01 -19.54 36.39
CA PHE A 5 24.81 -19.07 35.71
C PHE A 5 25.19 -18.89 34.22
N LEU A 6 24.75 -19.81 33.38
CA LEU A 6 24.72 -19.60 31.94
C LEU A 6 23.98 -18.29 31.69
N ILE A 7 24.71 -17.25 31.37
CA ILE A 7 24.14 -16.01 30.84
C ILE A 7 23.52 -16.39 29.49
N MET A 8 22.22 -16.65 29.49
CA MET A 8 21.47 -16.79 28.24
C MET A 8 21.69 -15.51 27.44
N PRO A 9 22.14 -15.58 26.18
CA PRO A 9 22.23 -14.39 25.36
C PRO A 9 20.86 -13.71 25.36
N SER A 10 20.82 -12.38 25.50
CA SER A 10 19.57 -11.63 25.47
C SER A 10 18.83 -12.00 24.17
N SER A 11 17.59 -12.49 24.32
CA SER A 11 16.76 -12.83 23.15
C SER A 11 16.61 -11.59 22.25
N LYS A 12 16.82 -11.78 20.97
CA LYS A 12 16.58 -10.72 19.97
C LYS A 12 15.07 -10.45 19.90
N ARG A 13 14.71 -9.19 19.72
CA ARG A 13 13.33 -8.79 19.42
C ARG A 13 13.10 -8.77 17.94
N HIS A 14 12.03 -9.42 17.51
CA HIS A 14 11.63 -9.48 16.12
C HIS A 14 10.21 -8.95 15.93
N MET A 15 10.04 -8.06 14.98
CA MET A 15 8.71 -7.69 14.49
C MET A 15 8.53 -8.29 13.09
N ILE A 16 7.55 -9.14 12.94
CA ILE A 16 7.17 -9.74 11.65
C ILE A 16 5.86 -9.10 11.22
N THR A 17 5.86 -8.55 10.02
CA THR A 17 4.67 -8.01 9.38
C THR A 17 4.38 -8.81 8.12
N ALA A 18 3.10 -9.08 7.85
CA ALA A 18 2.65 -9.63 6.59
C ALA A 18 1.94 -8.54 5.77
N ALA A 19 2.02 -8.60 4.45
CA ALA A 19 1.28 -7.70 3.58
C ALA A 19 -0.21 -7.79 3.90
N LEU A 20 -0.87 -6.64 4.09
CA LEU A 20 -2.27 -6.60 4.46
C LEU A 20 -3.13 -7.11 3.30
N PRO A 21 -4.01 -8.11 3.54
CA PRO A 21 -4.95 -8.54 2.51
C PRO A 21 -5.97 -7.43 2.23
N TYR A 22 -6.18 -7.17 0.95
CA TYR A 22 -7.14 -6.18 0.51
C TYR A 22 -8.57 -6.69 0.69
N ALA A 23 -9.39 -5.98 1.49
CA ALA A 23 -10.72 -6.44 1.91
C ALA A 23 -11.80 -6.22 0.84
N ASN A 24 -11.53 -6.64 -0.39
CA ASN A 24 -12.46 -6.56 -1.53
C ASN A 24 -12.84 -7.94 -2.11
N GLY A 25 -12.37 -9.02 -1.52
CA GLY A 25 -12.61 -10.38 -1.99
C GLY A 25 -12.08 -11.43 -1.00
N PRO A 26 -12.42 -12.71 -1.22
CA PRO A 26 -11.94 -13.80 -0.38
C PRO A 26 -10.44 -14.04 -0.60
N LEU A 27 -9.78 -14.56 0.43
CA LEU A 27 -8.43 -15.07 0.30
C LEU A 27 -8.41 -16.31 -0.60
N HIS A 28 -7.35 -16.47 -1.35
CA HIS A 28 -7.09 -17.66 -2.18
C HIS A 28 -5.70 -18.24 -1.88
N LEU A 29 -5.43 -19.44 -2.39
CA LEU A 29 -4.18 -20.18 -2.12
C LEU A 29 -2.91 -19.36 -2.40
N GLY A 30 -2.93 -18.50 -3.44
CA GLY A 30 -1.79 -17.62 -3.75
C GLY A 30 -1.47 -16.61 -2.63
N HIS A 31 -2.49 -16.04 -2.00
CA HIS A 31 -2.32 -15.17 -0.83
C HIS A 31 -1.74 -15.97 0.35
N LEU A 32 -2.32 -17.13 0.63
CA LEU A 32 -1.94 -17.95 1.79
C LEU A 32 -0.51 -18.46 1.69
N ALA A 33 -0.17 -19.11 0.58
CA ALA A 33 1.15 -19.69 0.38
C ALA A 33 2.25 -18.65 0.15
N GLY A 34 1.92 -17.56 -0.57
CA GLY A 34 2.91 -16.55 -0.93
C GLY A 34 3.30 -15.62 0.23
N VAL A 35 2.41 -15.41 1.20
CA VAL A 35 2.60 -14.41 2.26
C VAL A 35 2.39 -15.00 3.65
N TYR A 36 1.17 -15.38 4.00
CA TYR A 36 0.78 -15.58 5.41
C TYR A 36 1.34 -16.84 6.04
N ILE A 37 1.30 -17.97 5.32
CA ILE A 37 1.86 -19.25 5.81
C ILE A 37 3.39 -19.15 5.91
N SER A 38 4.05 -18.53 4.95
CA SER A 38 5.50 -18.35 4.97
C SER A 38 5.95 -17.47 6.14
N ALA A 39 5.22 -16.39 6.44
CA ALA A 39 5.48 -15.52 7.58
C ALA A 39 5.21 -16.25 8.92
N ASP A 40 4.14 -17.03 8.99
CA ASP A 40 3.79 -17.80 10.19
C ASP A 40 4.84 -18.89 10.50
N ILE A 41 5.33 -19.61 9.49
CA ILE A 41 6.41 -20.57 9.65
C ILE A 41 7.64 -19.89 10.25
N TYR A 42 8.02 -18.72 9.73
CA TYR A 42 9.16 -17.97 10.26
C TYR A 42 8.93 -17.48 11.69
N ALA A 43 7.74 -16.95 12.00
CA ALA A 43 7.39 -16.52 13.36
C ALA A 43 7.49 -17.71 14.35
N ARG A 44 6.95 -18.87 13.98
CA ARG A 44 7.04 -20.10 14.81
C ARG A 44 8.46 -20.59 14.99
N PHE A 45 9.27 -20.54 13.93
CA PHE A 45 10.69 -20.91 14.01
C PHE A 45 11.44 -20.02 15.02
N LEU A 46 11.26 -18.71 14.98
CA LEU A 46 11.89 -17.80 15.94
C LEU A 46 11.41 -18.05 17.37
N ARG A 47 10.10 -18.23 17.57
CA ARG A 47 9.53 -18.55 18.89
C ARG A 47 10.05 -19.88 19.44
N SER A 48 10.26 -20.89 18.58
CA SER A 48 10.84 -22.17 19.02
C SER A 48 12.31 -22.06 19.44
N ASN A 49 13.00 -21.00 19.03
CA ASN A 49 14.34 -20.65 19.48
C ASN A 49 14.34 -19.67 20.67
N ASN A 50 13.21 -19.50 21.35
CA ASN A 50 13.02 -18.58 22.47
C ASN A 50 13.31 -17.10 22.16
N GLU A 51 13.14 -16.67 20.89
CA GLU A 51 13.23 -15.27 20.50
C GLU A 51 11.93 -14.54 20.85
N ASP A 52 12.04 -13.24 21.17
CA ASP A 52 10.90 -12.35 21.41
C ASP A 52 10.29 -11.91 20.08
N VAL A 53 9.09 -12.38 19.75
CA VAL A 53 8.46 -12.20 18.43
C VAL A 53 7.09 -11.57 18.55
N ALA A 54 6.90 -10.44 17.88
CA ALA A 54 5.59 -9.88 17.56
C ALA A 54 5.26 -10.15 16.08
N PHE A 55 4.20 -10.89 15.81
CA PHE A 55 3.70 -11.16 14.46
C PHE A 55 2.35 -10.49 14.24
N ILE A 56 2.33 -9.43 13.43
CA ILE A 56 1.17 -8.58 13.25
C ILE A 56 0.74 -8.49 11.79
N CYS A 57 -0.57 -8.33 11.57
CA CYS A 57 -1.17 -8.09 10.27
C CYS A 57 -2.49 -7.33 10.44
N GLY A 58 -3.19 -7.09 9.34
CA GLY A 58 -4.52 -6.47 9.33
C GLY A 58 -5.11 -6.46 7.93
N SER A 59 -6.39 -6.15 7.81
CA SER A 59 -7.04 -5.95 6.51
C SER A 59 -6.76 -4.56 5.96
N ASP A 60 -6.38 -4.47 4.68
CA ASP A 60 -6.37 -3.21 3.95
C ASP A 60 -7.79 -2.91 3.44
N GLU A 61 -8.37 -1.81 3.92
CA GLU A 61 -9.80 -1.54 3.79
C GLU A 61 -10.14 -0.23 3.09
N HIS A 62 -9.15 0.47 2.53
CA HIS A 62 -9.38 1.70 1.81
C HIS A 62 -9.07 1.55 0.31
N GLY A 63 -9.55 2.52 -0.48
CA GLY A 63 -9.23 2.62 -1.90
C GLY A 63 -10.39 2.34 -2.84
N ALA A 64 -10.15 2.69 -4.12
CA ALA A 64 -11.16 2.77 -5.17
C ALA A 64 -11.89 1.44 -5.45
N ALA A 65 -11.20 0.31 -5.40
CA ALA A 65 -11.83 -0.97 -5.75
C ALA A 65 -12.90 -1.39 -4.73
N ILE A 66 -12.74 -1.04 -3.45
CA ILE A 66 -13.76 -1.29 -2.41
C ILE A 66 -14.99 -0.41 -2.67
N THR A 67 -14.79 0.87 -2.96
CA THR A 67 -15.89 1.80 -3.25
C THR A 67 -16.63 1.41 -4.53
N LEU A 68 -15.91 0.99 -5.59
CA LEU A 68 -16.52 0.46 -6.81
C LEU A 68 -17.37 -0.78 -6.54
N ARG A 69 -16.83 -1.71 -5.77
CA ARG A 69 -17.54 -2.92 -5.41
C ARG A 69 -18.80 -2.61 -4.59
N ALA A 70 -18.69 -1.73 -3.61
CA ALA A 70 -19.80 -1.28 -2.79
C ALA A 70 -20.92 -0.71 -3.65
N LYS A 71 -20.60 0.20 -4.58
CA LYS A 71 -21.57 0.76 -5.52
C LYS A 71 -22.22 -0.31 -6.41
N LYS A 72 -21.42 -1.24 -6.94
CA LYS A 72 -21.92 -2.34 -7.79
C LYS A 72 -22.89 -3.28 -7.04
N GLU A 73 -22.64 -3.51 -5.75
CA GLU A 73 -23.46 -4.37 -4.90
C GLU A 73 -24.60 -3.61 -4.18
N GLY A 74 -24.73 -2.30 -4.35
CA GLY A 74 -25.71 -1.47 -3.63
C GLY A 74 -25.47 -1.41 -2.13
N LYS A 75 -24.20 -1.50 -1.69
CA LYS A 75 -23.75 -1.49 -0.31
C LYS A 75 -22.88 -0.29 -0.01
N THR A 76 -22.62 -0.04 1.27
CA THR A 76 -21.59 0.89 1.72
C THR A 76 -20.20 0.22 1.67
N PRO A 77 -19.11 1.00 1.52
CA PRO A 77 -17.74 0.47 1.65
C PRO A 77 -17.53 -0.28 2.96
N LYS A 78 -18.10 0.24 4.06
CA LYS A 78 -18.00 -0.39 5.38
C LYS A 78 -18.60 -1.79 5.40
N GLU A 79 -19.78 -2.00 4.83
CA GLU A 79 -20.41 -3.32 4.76
C GLU A 79 -19.57 -4.33 3.95
N ILE A 80 -18.93 -3.88 2.87
CA ILE A 80 -18.01 -4.73 2.09
C ILE A 80 -16.82 -5.16 2.93
N VAL A 81 -16.11 -4.21 3.55
CA VAL A 81 -14.90 -4.52 4.29
C VAL A 81 -15.17 -5.31 5.57
N ASP A 82 -16.32 -5.10 6.23
CA ASP A 82 -16.72 -5.87 7.41
C ASP A 82 -16.85 -7.37 7.07
N VAL A 83 -17.47 -7.69 5.94
CA VAL A 83 -17.61 -9.08 5.47
C VAL A 83 -16.24 -9.72 5.21
N TYR A 84 -15.35 -9.04 4.46
CA TYR A 84 -14.07 -9.62 4.11
C TYR A 84 -13.06 -9.61 5.25
N HIS A 85 -13.08 -8.62 6.13
CA HIS A 85 -12.29 -8.65 7.36
C HIS A 85 -12.63 -9.88 8.21
N GLN A 86 -13.93 -10.12 8.46
CA GLN A 86 -14.36 -11.27 9.24
C GLN A 86 -14.04 -12.59 8.56
N SER A 87 -14.24 -12.68 7.24
CA SER A 87 -13.88 -13.86 6.45
C SER A 87 -12.37 -14.16 6.54
N ASN A 88 -11.53 -13.14 6.40
CA ASN A 88 -10.08 -13.30 6.49
C ASN A 88 -9.65 -13.78 7.89
N LYS A 89 -10.22 -13.19 8.95
CA LYS A 89 -9.95 -13.66 10.33
C LYS A 89 -10.29 -15.11 10.53
N GLU A 90 -11.44 -15.56 10.02
CA GLU A 90 -11.86 -16.95 10.15
C GLU A 90 -10.95 -17.89 9.37
N VAL A 91 -10.57 -17.54 8.13
CA VAL A 91 -9.62 -18.34 7.33
C VAL A 91 -8.26 -18.47 8.05
N PHE A 92 -7.71 -17.38 8.57
CA PHE A 92 -6.45 -17.42 9.31
C PHE A 92 -6.54 -18.26 10.59
N LYS A 93 -7.66 -18.18 11.30
CA LYS A 93 -7.93 -19.01 12.48
C LYS A 93 -8.00 -20.49 12.13
N GLN A 94 -8.74 -20.86 11.07
CA GLN A 94 -8.85 -22.24 10.61
C GLN A 94 -7.52 -22.84 10.16
N LEU A 95 -6.65 -22.03 9.55
CA LEU A 95 -5.31 -22.42 9.17
C LEU A 95 -4.29 -22.40 10.34
N GLY A 96 -4.71 -21.90 11.49
CA GLY A 96 -3.86 -21.79 12.66
C GLY A 96 -2.75 -20.75 12.52
N VAL A 97 -2.89 -19.73 11.67
CA VAL A 97 -1.89 -18.66 11.53
C VAL A 97 -1.80 -17.90 12.86
N SER A 98 -0.59 -17.78 13.39
CA SER A 98 -0.32 -17.38 14.77
C SER A 98 -0.05 -15.87 14.92
N PHE A 99 -0.89 -15.02 14.31
CA PHE A 99 -0.82 -13.58 14.57
C PHE A 99 -1.02 -13.27 16.05
N ASP A 100 -0.17 -12.43 16.60
CA ASP A 100 -0.39 -11.84 17.93
C ASP A 100 -1.47 -10.78 17.86
N TYR A 101 -1.54 -10.07 16.73
CA TYR A 101 -2.55 -9.05 16.49
C TYR A 101 -2.96 -9.00 15.01
N TYR A 102 -4.26 -9.10 14.76
CA TYR A 102 -4.85 -8.93 13.44
C TYR A 102 -5.99 -7.93 13.50
N ASP A 103 -5.83 -6.79 12.86
CA ASP A 103 -6.78 -5.68 12.91
C ASP A 103 -7.12 -5.17 11.49
N ARG A 104 -7.45 -3.90 11.35
CA ARG A 104 -7.96 -3.33 10.13
C ARG A 104 -7.57 -1.84 9.97
N THR A 105 -7.35 -1.39 8.75
CA THR A 105 -6.99 0.00 8.48
C THR A 105 -8.14 0.99 8.69
N SER A 106 -9.41 0.53 8.70
CA SER A 106 -10.58 1.35 9.03
C SER A 106 -10.85 1.49 10.54
N ALA A 107 -10.00 0.94 11.40
CA ALA A 107 -10.15 1.09 12.85
C ALA A 107 -9.87 2.54 13.29
N ALA A 108 -10.65 3.03 14.26
CA ALA A 108 -10.54 4.41 14.74
C ALA A 108 -9.14 4.76 15.25
N HIS A 109 -8.46 3.84 15.95
CA HIS A 109 -7.10 4.06 16.42
C HIS A 109 -6.08 4.13 15.27
N HIS A 110 -6.30 3.36 14.17
CA HIS A 110 -5.47 3.46 12.97
C HIS A 110 -5.64 4.83 12.30
N HIS A 111 -6.90 5.29 12.12
CA HIS A 111 -7.18 6.62 11.57
C HIS A 111 -6.50 7.71 12.39
N LYS A 112 -6.66 7.67 13.72
CA LYS A 112 -6.02 8.63 14.63
C LYS A 112 -4.50 8.65 14.47
N THR A 113 -3.86 7.48 14.46
CA THR A 113 -2.40 7.38 14.32
C THR A 113 -1.92 7.87 12.94
N ALA A 114 -2.66 7.54 11.88
CA ALA A 114 -2.33 8.01 10.54
C ALA A 114 -2.45 9.54 10.41
N GLN A 115 -3.51 10.14 10.99
CA GLN A 115 -3.70 11.59 11.04
C GLN A 115 -2.58 12.27 11.83
N GLU A 116 -2.25 11.77 13.03
CA GLU A 116 -1.18 12.31 13.86
C GLU A 116 0.18 12.28 13.13
N LEU A 117 0.51 11.15 12.48
CA LEU A 117 1.73 11.02 11.70
C LEU A 117 1.75 11.98 10.51
N PHE A 118 0.62 12.11 9.80
CA PHE A 118 0.51 13.04 8.67
C PHE A 118 0.77 14.48 9.12
N LEU A 119 0.12 14.93 10.20
CA LEU A 119 0.28 16.28 10.74
C LEU A 119 1.73 16.53 11.23
N GLU A 120 2.34 15.54 11.87
CA GLU A 120 3.73 15.64 12.29
C GLU A 120 4.67 15.83 11.09
N LEU A 121 4.49 15.05 10.01
CA LEU A 121 5.28 15.15 8.80
C LEU A 121 5.01 16.47 8.05
N GLU A 122 3.76 16.94 8.00
CA GLU A 122 3.43 18.25 7.42
C GLU A 122 4.12 19.39 8.18
N ASN A 123 4.05 19.38 9.52
CA ASN A 123 4.71 20.38 10.37
C ASN A 123 6.24 20.38 10.21
N LYS A 124 6.84 19.23 9.88
CA LYS A 124 8.27 19.11 9.55
C LYS A 124 8.61 19.51 8.11
N GLY A 125 7.64 19.93 7.30
CA GLY A 125 7.85 20.30 5.91
C GLY A 125 8.21 19.14 4.99
N ALA A 126 7.81 17.91 5.36
CA ALA A 126 8.09 16.70 4.57
C ALA A 126 7.31 16.65 3.26
N PHE A 127 6.23 17.42 3.13
CA PHE A 127 5.35 17.41 1.99
C PHE A 127 5.41 18.70 1.18
N ILE A 128 4.99 18.61 -0.08
CA ILE A 128 4.71 19.76 -0.93
C ILE A 128 3.23 19.75 -1.32
N LYS A 129 2.59 20.92 -1.32
CA LYS A 129 1.23 21.07 -1.83
C LYS A 129 1.28 21.42 -3.32
N LYS A 130 0.48 20.70 -4.12
CA LYS A 130 0.33 21.00 -5.55
C LYS A 130 -1.15 21.05 -5.90
N GLU A 131 -1.54 22.11 -6.59
CA GLU A 131 -2.80 22.16 -7.32
C GLU A 131 -2.62 21.35 -8.62
N SER A 132 -3.59 20.51 -8.94
CA SER A 132 -3.66 19.73 -10.18
C SER A 132 -5.09 19.67 -10.66
N GLU A 133 -5.27 19.41 -11.94
CA GLU A 133 -6.58 19.13 -12.50
C GLU A 133 -6.82 17.63 -12.46
N GLN A 134 -7.99 17.22 -11.95
CA GLN A 134 -8.43 15.83 -11.91
C GLN A 134 -9.83 15.71 -12.52
N TYR A 135 -10.13 14.55 -13.06
CA TYR A 135 -11.46 14.29 -13.60
C TYR A 135 -12.50 14.19 -12.50
N PHE A 136 -13.64 14.81 -12.75
CA PHE A 136 -14.78 14.87 -11.86
C PHE A 136 -16.03 14.39 -12.59
N ASP A 137 -16.78 13.49 -11.96
CA ASP A 137 -18.06 13.00 -12.48
C ASP A 137 -19.21 13.81 -11.88
N LYS A 138 -19.87 14.62 -12.72
CA LYS A 138 -21.02 15.43 -12.31
C LYS A 138 -22.21 14.60 -11.85
N ALA A 139 -22.43 13.42 -12.45
CA ALA A 139 -23.59 12.59 -12.13
C ALA A 139 -23.48 11.98 -10.73
N PHE A 140 -22.24 11.72 -10.29
CA PHE A 140 -21.94 11.17 -8.97
C PHE A 140 -21.39 12.22 -7.99
N ASN A 141 -21.21 13.48 -8.44
CA ASN A 141 -20.66 14.59 -7.65
C ASN A 141 -19.36 14.23 -6.92
N GLN A 142 -18.42 13.53 -7.60
CA GLN A 142 -17.15 13.12 -7.01
C GLN A 142 -15.99 13.19 -7.99
N PHE A 143 -14.77 13.36 -7.46
CA PHE A 143 -13.55 13.16 -8.21
C PHE A 143 -13.38 11.68 -8.56
N LEU A 144 -12.75 11.43 -9.70
CA LEU A 144 -12.51 10.08 -10.18
C LEU A 144 -11.07 9.66 -9.86
N ALA A 145 -10.91 8.62 -9.08
CA ALA A 145 -9.63 7.94 -8.95
C ALA A 145 -9.22 7.31 -10.30
N ASP A 146 -7.94 7.10 -10.49
CA ASP A 146 -7.35 6.66 -11.76
C ASP A 146 -8.08 5.46 -12.39
N ARG A 147 -8.52 4.49 -11.58
CA ARG A 147 -9.27 3.31 -12.05
C ARG A 147 -10.79 3.52 -12.22
N TYR A 148 -11.27 4.72 -11.93
CA TYR A 148 -12.64 5.14 -12.28
C TYR A 148 -12.72 5.75 -13.68
N ILE A 149 -11.60 5.82 -14.40
CA ILE A 149 -11.51 6.40 -15.74
C ILE A 149 -10.94 5.37 -16.67
N THR A 150 -11.61 5.18 -17.80
CA THR A 150 -11.11 4.41 -18.93
C THR A 150 -11.08 5.29 -20.17
N GLY A 151 -10.29 4.89 -21.14
CA GLY A 151 -10.19 5.59 -22.43
C GLY A 151 -9.18 4.94 -23.33
N THR A 152 -8.91 5.55 -24.47
CA THR A 152 -7.95 5.03 -25.43
C THR A 152 -6.53 5.36 -25.00
N CYS A 153 -5.67 4.33 -24.93
CA CYS A 153 -4.27 4.47 -24.62
C CYS A 153 -3.54 5.29 -25.69
N PRO A 154 -2.86 6.39 -25.34
CA PRO A 154 -2.14 7.21 -26.32
C PRO A 154 -0.92 6.51 -26.92
N LYS A 155 -0.43 5.43 -26.28
CA LYS A 155 0.78 4.71 -26.72
C LYS A 155 0.51 3.55 -27.65
N CYS A 156 -0.57 2.78 -27.41
CA CYS A 156 -0.85 1.57 -28.20
C CYS A 156 -2.24 1.52 -28.82
N GLY A 157 -3.10 2.52 -28.58
CA GLY A 157 -4.45 2.58 -29.16
C GLY A 157 -5.48 1.62 -28.53
N ALA A 158 -5.17 0.96 -27.40
CA ALA A 158 -6.16 0.14 -26.69
C ALA A 158 -7.29 1.02 -26.16
N GLU A 159 -8.56 0.63 -26.39
CA GLU A 159 -9.72 1.48 -26.11
C GLU A 159 -10.18 1.46 -24.65
N ASP A 160 -9.71 0.51 -23.85
CA ASP A 160 -10.14 0.25 -22.47
C ASP A 160 -8.99 0.41 -21.46
N ALA A 161 -8.01 1.26 -21.77
CA ALA A 161 -6.92 1.56 -20.84
C ALA A 161 -7.43 2.31 -19.61
N TYR A 162 -6.94 1.91 -18.40
CA TYR A 162 -7.21 2.65 -17.17
C TYR A 162 -6.32 3.88 -17.05
N GLY A 163 -6.73 4.81 -16.19
CA GLY A 163 -6.03 6.07 -15.99
C GLY A 163 -4.66 5.94 -15.32
N ASP A 164 -4.34 4.82 -14.68
CA ASP A 164 -3.03 4.56 -14.05
C ASP A 164 -2.10 3.72 -14.93
N GLN A 165 -2.67 2.82 -15.74
CA GLN A 165 -1.90 1.88 -16.54
C GLN A 165 -2.72 1.31 -17.71
N CYS A 166 -2.07 1.08 -18.83
CA CYS A 166 -2.64 0.32 -19.92
C CYS A 166 -2.37 -1.18 -19.72
N GLU A 167 -3.41 -1.97 -19.51
CA GLU A 167 -3.29 -3.42 -19.32
C GLU A 167 -2.74 -4.16 -20.56
N LYS A 168 -2.89 -3.58 -21.77
CA LYS A 168 -2.41 -4.20 -23.02
C LYS A 168 -0.92 -4.01 -23.27
N CYS A 169 -0.38 -2.80 -23.04
CA CYS A 169 1.03 -2.52 -23.32
C CYS A 169 1.87 -2.32 -22.05
N GLY A 170 1.26 -2.36 -20.85
CA GLY A 170 1.95 -2.20 -19.57
C GLY A 170 2.46 -0.79 -19.26
N SER A 171 2.18 0.19 -20.12
CA SER A 171 2.63 1.56 -19.91
C SER A 171 1.91 2.22 -18.75
N ALA A 172 2.66 2.88 -17.86
CA ALA A 172 2.09 3.79 -16.87
C ALA A 172 1.48 5.01 -17.60
N LEU A 173 0.31 5.44 -17.13
CA LEU A 173 -0.46 6.55 -17.69
C LEU A 173 -0.86 7.51 -16.56
N SER A 174 -1.21 8.73 -16.95
CA SER A 174 -2.02 9.64 -16.14
C SER A 174 -3.45 9.66 -16.73
N PRO A 175 -4.50 9.80 -15.91
CA PRO A 175 -5.87 9.91 -16.40
C PRO A 175 -6.05 10.97 -17.48
N THR A 176 -5.32 12.08 -17.36
CA THR A 176 -5.37 13.21 -18.31
C THR A 176 -4.70 12.92 -19.67
N GLU A 177 -3.92 11.85 -19.76
CA GLU A 177 -3.30 11.42 -21.03
C GLU A 177 -4.22 10.54 -21.87
N LEU A 178 -5.28 9.97 -21.28
CA LEU A 178 -6.22 9.12 -22.01
C LEU A 178 -6.96 9.92 -23.09
N ILE A 179 -7.11 9.30 -24.26
CA ILE A 179 -7.92 9.83 -25.35
C ILE A 179 -9.36 9.38 -25.11
N ASN A 180 -10.32 10.29 -25.27
CA ASN A 180 -11.76 10.05 -25.02
C ASN A 180 -12.04 9.43 -23.64
N PRO A 181 -11.67 10.10 -22.54
CA PRO A 181 -11.86 9.56 -21.20
C PRO A 181 -13.35 9.40 -20.86
N VAL A 182 -13.67 8.27 -20.23
CA VAL A 182 -15.03 7.92 -19.80
C VAL A 182 -15.00 7.53 -18.32
N SER A 183 -15.95 8.06 -17.54
CA SER A 183 -16.18 7.62 -16.17
C SER A 183 -16.78 6.22 -16.15
N THR A 184 -16.14 5.29 -15.44
CA THR A 184 -16.68 3.93 -15.24
C THR A 184 -17.91 3.91 -14.33
N LEU A 185 -18.21 5.02 -13.64
CA LEU A 185 -19.38 5.17 -12.77
C LEU A 185 -20.64 5.55 -13.55
N SER A 186 -20.54 6.59 -14.37
CA SER A 186 -21.68 7.14 -15.09
C SER A 186 -21.75 6.75 -16.58
N GLY A 187 -20.65 6.22 -17.13
CA GLY A 187 -20.50 6.02 -18.58
C GLY A 187 -20.39 7.31 -19.38
N LYS A 188 -20.24 8.47 -18.73
CA LYS A 188 -20.17 9.79 -19.37
C LYS A 188 -18.74 10.33 -19.39
N THR A 189 -18.47 11.27 -20.28
CA THR A 189 -17.22 12.02 -20.29
C THR A 189 -17.13 12.88 -19.01
N PRO A 190 -16.09 12.71 -18.18
CA PRO A 190 -15.89 13.51 -16.98
C PRO A 190 -15.35 14.90 -17.33
N GLU A 191 -15.48 15.84 -16.40
CA GLU A 191 -14.90 17.19 -16.53
C GLU A 191 -13.64 17.33 -15.68
N LEU A 192 -12.70 18.17 -16.10
CA LEU A 192 -11.54 18.53 -15.28
C LEU A 192 -11.94 19.57 -14.23
N LYS A 193 -11.55 19.31 -12.98
CA LYS A 193 -11.65 20.27 -11.87
C LYS A 193 -10.32 20.36 -11.13
N LYS A 194 -10.03 21.56 -10.64
CA LYS A 194 -8.86 21.80 -9.80
C LYS A 194 -9.06 21.22 -8.41
N THR A 195 -8.01 20.55 -7.92
CA THR A 195 -7.91 20.05 -6.55
C THR A 195 -6.50 20.20 -6.04
N THR A 196 -6.32 20.23 -4.72
CA THR A 196 -5.02 20.39 -4.08
C THR A 196 -4.69 19.15 -3.26
N HIS A 197 -3.53 18.57 -3.54
CA HIS A 197 -3.04 17.40 -2.81
C HIS A 197 -1.67 17.65 -2.21
N TRP A 198 -1.36 16.87 -1.17
CA TRP A 198 -0.04 16.75 -0.58
C TRP A 198 0.75 15.67 -1.29
N TYR A 199 2.01 15.99 -1.60
CA TYR A 199 2.93 15.09 -2.31
C TYR A 199 4.16 14.85 -1.46
N MET A 200 4.58 13.59 -1.37
CA MET A 200 5.92 13.23 -0.91
C MET A 200 6.92 13.53 -2.03
N PRO A 201 7.89 14.43 -1.84
CA PRO A 201 8.87 14.79 -2.86
C PRO A 201 9.98 13.73 -2.94
N LEU A 202 9.69 12.55 -3.52
CA LEU A 202 10.62 11.42 -3.59
C LEU A 202 11.90 11.74 -4.38
N ASP A 203 11.82 12.64 -5.35
CA ASP A 203 12.95 13.19 -6.11
C ASP A 203 14.07 13.75 -5.20
N ARG A 204 13.70 14.37 -4.07
CA ARG A 204 14.65 14.89 -3.08
C ARG A 204 15.40 13.79 -2.31
N HIS A 205 14.90 12.57 -2.39
CA HIS A 205 15.43 11.43 -1.64
C HIS A 205 16.26 10.46 -2.49
N GLU A 206 16.32 10.62 -3.81
CA GLU A 206 17.03 9.71 -4.72
C GLU A 206 18.46 9.40 -4.31
N LYS A 207 19.24 10.44 -4.00
CA LYS A 207 20.67 10.28 -3.70
C LYS A 207 20.92 9.38 -2.50
N TRP A 208 20.27 9.66 -1.38
CA TRP A 208 20.46 8.85 -0.17
C TRP A 208 19.81 7.48 -0.27
N LEU A 209 18.64 7.35 -0.96
CA LEU A 209 18.01 6.07 -1.25
C LEU A 209 18.92 5.18 -2.11
N SER A 210 19.54 5.74 -3.15
CA SER A 210 20.49 5.02 -3.98
C SER A 210 21.69 4.50 -3.16
N GLU A 211 22.26 5.33 -2.29
CA GLU A 211 23.37 4.92 -1.44
C GLU A 211 22.94 3.86 -0.41
N TRP A 212 21.80 4.03 0.20
CA TRP A 212 21.21 3.07 1.15
C TRP A 212 20.94 1.71 0.48
N MET A 213 20.34 1.71 -0.73
CA MET A 213 20.06 0.49 -1.48
C MET A 213 21.33 -0.24 -1.93
N GLN A 214 22.35 0.49 -2.35
CA GLN A 214 23.58 -0.12 -2.94
C GLN A 214 24.65 -0.46 -1.90
N LYS A 215 24.74 0.31 -0.83
CA LYS A 215 25.85 0.20 0.14
C LYS A 215 25.40 -0.12 1.56
N GLY A 216 24.11 0.05 1.88
CA GLY A 216 23.58 -0.13 3.23
C GLY A 216 23.87 1.02 4.18
N TYR A 217 24.24 2.21 3.67
CA TYR A 217 24.59 3.36 4.48
C TYR A 217 23.48 4.41 4.53
N TYR A 218 23.32 5.03 5.70
CA TYR A 218 22.48 6.19 5.90
C TYR A 218 23.20 7.17 6.84
N LYS A 219 23.37 8.43 6.41
CA LYS A 219 24.08 9.48 7.17
C LYS A 219 25.48 9.08 7.66
N GLY A 220 26.19 8.27 6.86
CA GLY A 220 27.56 7.82 7.17
C GLY A 220 27.64 6.55 8.04
N GLU A 221 26.52 6.03 8.52
CA GLU A 221 26.46 4.80 9.31
C GLU A 221 25.94 3.62 8.48
N GLN A 222 26.52 2.43 8.67
CA GLN A 222 26.02 1.21 8.06
C GLN A 222 24.80 0.73 8.83
N VAL A 223 23.62 0.80 8.22
CA VAL A 223 22.33 0.45 8.85
C VAL A 223 21.83 -0.94 8.44
N HIS A 224 22.33 -1.49 7.34
CA HIS A 224 22.06 -2.87 6.92
C HIS A 224 23.14 -3.41 5.99
N HIS A 225 23.12 -4.73 5.74
CA HIS A 225 24.02 -5.37 4.78
C HIS A 225 23.26 -5.70 3.50
N VAL A 226 23.64 -5.10 2.38
CA VAL A 226 23.00 -5.28 1.07
C VAL A 226 22.97 -6.74 0.62
N LYS A 227 24.00 -7.52 0.98
CA LYS A 227 24.07 -8.98 0.68
C LYS A 227 22.93 -9.80 1.28
N ASP A 228 22.23 -9.27 2.29
CA ASP A 228 21.11 -9.96 2.95
C ASP A 228 19.79 -9.76 2.15
N TRP A 229 19.83 -8.92 1.13
CA TRP A 229 18.69 -8.67 0.25
C TRP A 229 18.79 -9.44 -1.06
N LYS A 230 17.62 -9.83 -1.59
CA LYS A 230 17.57 -10.51 -2.89
C LYS A 230 17.96 -9.53 -4.00
N ASN A 231 18.85 -9.94 -4.90
CA ASN A 231 19.30 -9.14 -6.04
C ASN A 231 18.14 -8.59 -6.88
N GLN A 232 17.08 -9.37 -7.07
CA GLN A 232 15.88 -8.94 -7.80
C GLN A 232 15.21 -7.72 -7.14
N VAL A 233 15.13 -7.68 -5.80
CA VAL A 233 14.55 -6.57 -5.05
C VAL A 233 15.39 -5.32 -5.23
N VAL A 234 16.71 -5.43 -5.00
CA VAL A 234 17.65 -4.32 -5.19
C VAL A 234 17.61 -3.81 -6.63
N GLY A 235 17.65 -4.71 -7.62
CA GLY A 235 17.60 -4.37 -9.04
C GLY A 235 16.33 -3.62 -9.42
N GLN A 236 15.17 -4.05 -8.93
CA GLN A 236 13.89 -3.37 -9.20
C GLN A 236 13.85 -1.97 -8.57
N CYS A 237 14.25 -1.82 -7.32
CA CYS A 237 14.30 -0.51 -6.66
C CYS A 237 15.28 0.43 -7.37
N MET A 238 16.47 -0.06 -7.74
CA MET A 238 17.45 0.73 -8.48
C MET A 238 16.98 1.13 -9.87
N SER A 239 16.18 0.29 -10.54
CA SER A 239 15.61 0.68 -11.84
C SER A 239 14.68 1.88 -11.73
N TRP A 240 13.86 1.96 -10.67
CA TRP A 240 13.02 3.13 -10.41
C TRP A 240 13.82 4.37 -10.05
N ILE A 241 14.84 4.24 -9.19
CA ILE A 241 15.72 5.34 -8.80
C ILE A 241 16.44 5.88 -10.04
N ASN A 242 17.01 5.01 -10.87
CA ASN A 242 17.75 5.40 -12.07
C ASN A 242 16.86 6.03 -13.16
N ALA A 243 15.57 5.68 -13.18
CA ALA A 243 14.59 6.31 -14.07
C ALA A 243 14.19 7.73 -13.61
N GLY A 244 14.56 8.13 -12.40
CA GLY A 244 14.19 9.39 -11.76
C GLY A 244 12.89 9.29 -10.97
N LEU A 245 12.99 9.42 -9.64
CA LEU A 245 11.81 9.43 -8.78
C LEU A 245 11.00 10.71 -8.97
N GLN A 246 9.69 10.58 -8.92
CA GLN A 246 8.78 11.72 -9.03
C GLN A 246 8.03 11.95 -7.71
N PRO A 247 7.63 13.18 -7.38
CA PRO A 247 6.75 13.44 -6.26
C PRO A 247 5.49 12.59 -6.33
N ARG A 248 5.13 11.90 -5.25
CA ARG A 248 3.96 11.02 -5.16
C ARG A 248 2.89 11.64 -4.29
N ALA A 249 1.67 11.78 -4.84
CA ALA A 249 0.53 12.24 -4.07
C ALA A 249 0.19 11.23 -2.96
N ILE A 250 0.02 11.73 -1.74
CA ILE A 250 -0.32 10.96 -0.55
C ILE A 250 -1.77 11.16 -0.10
N THR A 251 -2.43 12.19 -0.58
CA THR A 251 -3.86 12.41 -0.39
C THR A 251 -4.63 12.13 -1.68
N ARG A 252 -5.92 11.84 -1.54
CA ARG A 252 -6.85 11.56 -2.64
C ARG A 252 -8.22 12.14 -2.32
N ASP A 253 -8.95 12.57 -3.34
CA ASP A 253 -10.35 12.95 -3.24
C ASP A 253 -11.24 11.70 -3.27
N LEU A 254 -11.36 11.02 -2.15
CA LEU A 254 -12.17 9.81 -1.98
C LEU A 254 -13.06 9.93 -0.74
N ASP A 255 -14.28 9.43 -0.84
CA ASP A 255 -15.26 9.46 0.26
C ASP A 255 -15.03 8.35 1.32
N TRP A 256 -14.10 7.43 1.04
CA TRP A 256 -13.77 6.32 1.92
C TRP A 256 -12.27 6.23 2.13
N GLY A 257 -11.81 6.59 3.33
CA GLY A 257 -10.41 6.66 3.69
C GLY A 257 -10.18 7.21 5.09
N VAL A 258 -8.95 7.55 5.40
CA VAL A 258 -8.58 8.38 6.56
C VAL A 258 -8.85 9.84 6.20
N GLU A 259 -9.65 10.54 7.02
CA GLU A 259 -10.01 11.96 6.82
C GLU A 259 -8.84 12.90 7.13
#